data_13cd99785296c5e88a34b246040f732e
#
_entry.id   13cd99785296c5e88a34b246040f732e
#
_cell.length_a   1.000
_cell.length_b   1.000
_cell.length_c   1.000
_cell.angle_alpha   90.00
_cell.angle_beta   90.00
_cell.angle_gamma   90.00
#
_symmetry.space_group_name_H-M   'P 1'
#
loop_
_entity.id
_entity.type
_entity.pdbx_description
1 polymer ?
#
loop_
_entity_poly.entity_id
_entity_poly.type
_entity_poly.pdbx_seq_one_letter_code
_entity_poly.pdbx_strand_id
1 'polypeptide(L)'
;MVILQNLIKLKKLGASGIKQSLEDEGATFDDIRYMKRLSKKVNLPLNVKIGGCEAKNDIYFCQEIRVDGIVAPMVESEYALKKFLQVASKNKNKDCSLFVNFETINAFRNVNKITKLKNFNLLKGVV
;
A
#
# COMPACT_ATOMS: atom_id res chain seq x y z
N MET A 1 -21.46 -5.95 9.78
CA MET A 1 -21.79 -5.47 11.15
C MET A 1 -20.62 -5.67 12.11
N VAL A 2 -20.16 -6.92 12.32
CA VAL A 2 -19.04 -7.20 13.26
C VAL A 2 -17.77 -6.45 12.92
N ILE A 3 -17.35 -6.44 11.64
CA ILE A 3 -16.13 -5.75 11.19
C ILE A 3 -16.24 -4.25 11.48
N LEU A 4 -17.35 -3.62 11.16
CA LEU A 4 -17.54 -2.19 11.41
C LEU A 4 -17.43 -1.85 12.90
N GLN A 5 -18.06 -2.65 13.75
CA GLN A 5 -17.99 -2.46 15.21
C GLN A 5 -16.56 -2.60 15.74
N ASN A 6 -15.81 -3.59 15.20
CA ASN A 6 -14.40 -3.78 15.57
C ASN A 6 -13.54 -2.61 15.11
N LEU A 7 -13.76 -2.08 13.90
CA LEU A 7 -13.03 -0.90 13.43
C LEU A 7 -13.30 0.32 14.30
N ILE A 8 -14.55 0.53 14.74
CA ILE A 8 -14.90 1.61 15.66
C ILE A 8 -14.17 1.47 17.00
N LYS A 9 -14.13 0.24 17.56
CA LYS A 9 -13.39 -0.04 18.80
C LYS A 9 -11.89 0.20 18.63
N LEU A 10 -11.29 -0.31 17.55
CA LEU A 10 -9.87 -0.15 17.27
C LEU A 10 -9.49 1.33 17.12
N LYS A 11 -10.31 2.11 16.42
CA LYS A 11 -10.11 3.54 16.31
C LYS A 11 -10.11 4.23 17.69
N LYS A 12 -11.06 3.90 18.56
CA LYS A 12 -11.09 4.42 19.95
C LYS A 12 -9.85 4.04 20.75
N LEU A 13 -9.23 2.90 20.44
CA LEU A 13 -8.00 2.44 21.06
C LEU A 13 -6.72 3.03 20.42
N GLY A 14 -6.87 3.91 19.43
CA GLY A 14 -5.74 4.63 18.83
C GLY A 14 -5.29 4.11 17.46
N ALA A 15 -6.02 3.19 16.83
CA ALA A 15 -5.70 2.79 15.46
C ALA A 15 -5.79 4.00 14.52
N SER A 16 -4.74 4.22 13.73
CA SER A 16 -4.61 5.36 12.82
C SER A 16 -4.87 5.02 11.35
N GLY A 17 -5.04 3.74 11.02
CA GLY A 17 -5.31 3.29 9.67
C GLY A 17 -5.60 1.79 9.60
N ILE A 18 -5.98 1.35 8.42
CA ILE A 18 -6.26 -0.04 8.08
C ILE A 18 -5.25 -0.46 7.02
N LYS A 19 -4.69 -1.65 7.14
CA LYS A 19 -3.88 -2.28 6.10
C LYS A 19 -4.53 -3.60 5.70
N GLN A 20 -4.66 -3.84 4.41
CA GLN A 20 -5.15 -5.10 3.85
C GLN A 20 -4.25 -5.52 2.69
N SER A 21 -3.99 -6.82 2.57
CA SER A 21 -3.09 -7.36 1.56
C SER A 21 -3.87 -8.20 0.55
N LEU A 22 -3.63 -7.96 -0.74
CA LEU A 22 -4.23 -8.76 -1.81
C LEU A 22 -3.67 -10.18 -1.81
N GLU A 23 -2.36 -10.33 -1.95
CA GLU A 23 -1.72 -11.64 -2.09
C GLU A 23 -1.56 -12.34 -0.73
N ASP A 24 -0.93 -11.69 0.24
CA ASP A 24 -0.61 -12.33 1.53
C ASP A 24 -1.84 -12.77 2.32
N GLU A 25 -2.92 -12.02 2.24
CA GLU A 25 -4.18 -12.33 2.93
C GLU A 25 -5.19 -13.03 2.02
N GLY A 26 -4.88 -13.13 0.72
CA GLY A 26 -5.79 -13.69 -0.28
C GLY A 26 -7.07 -12.87 -0.45
N ALA A 27 -7.03 -11.57 -0.18
CA ALA A 27 -8.18 -10.70 -0.35
C ALA A 27 -8.50 -10.50 -1.84
N THR A 28 -9.78 -10.60 -2.18
CA THR A 28 -10.26 -10.27 -3.51
C THR A 28 -10.40 -8.74 -3.68
N PHE A 29 -10.56 -8.29 -4.91
CA PHE A 29 -10.87 -6.88 -5.18
C PHE A 29 -12.18 -6.45 -4.52
N ASP A 30 -13.15 -7.34 -4.43
CA ASP A 30 -14.42 -7.04 -3.76
C ASP A 30 -14.26 -6.90 -2.24
N ASP A 31 -13.38 -7.69 -1.63
CA ASP A 31 -13.04 -7.52 -0.20
C ASP A 31 -12.42 -6.15 0.04
N ILE A 32 -11.51 -5.71 -0.84
CA ILE A 32 -10.90 -4.38 -0.72
C ILE A 32 -11.94 -3.27 -0.93
N ARG A 33 -12.84 -3.41 -1.93
CA ARG A 33 -13.96 -2.45 -2.11
C ARG A 33 -14.84 -2.37 -0.87
N TYR A 34 -15.15 -3.51 -0.28
CA TYR A 34 -15.94 -3.56 0.95
C TYR A 34 -15.21 -2.85 2.10
N MET A 35 -13.92 -3.17 2.31
CA MET A 35 -13.12 -2.52 3.34
C MET A 35 -12.99 -1.01 3.10
N LYS A 36 -12.87 -0.55 1.85
CA LYS A 36 -12.84 0.88 1.53
C LYS A 36 -14.13 1.60 1.93
N ARG A 37 -15.29 0.95 1.75
CA ARG A 37 -16.56 1.50 2.24
C ARG A 37 -16.58 1.62 3.77
N LEU A 38 -16.09 0.60 4.46
CA LEU A 38 -16.02 0.61 5.92
C LEU A 38 -15.03 1.65 6.44
N SER A 39 -13.85 1.75 5.82
CA SER A 39 -12.81 2.72 6.19
C SER A 39 -13.31 4.17 6.14
N LYS A 40 -14.09 4.49 5.11
CA LYS A 40 -14.77 5.79 5.00
C LYS A 40 -15.75 6.04 6.14
N LYS A 41 -16.57 5.04 6.51
CA LYS A 41 -17.54 5.18 7.60
C LYS A 41 -16.89 5.46 8.94
N VAL A 42 -15.72 4.87 9.20
CA VAL A 42 -15.00 5.08 10.45
C VAL A 42 -13.95 6.18 10.37
N ASN A 43 -13.76 6.78 9.20
CA ASN A 43 -12.72 7.78 8.95
C ASN A 43 -11.33 7.28 9.36
N LEU A 44 -10.94 6.12 8.81
CA LEU A 44 -9.60 5.55 8.89
C LEU A 44 -9.05 5.36 7.48
N PRO A 45 -7.82 5.76 7.17
CA PRO A 45 -7.21 5.53 5.88
C PRO A 45 -7.05 4.03 5.62
N LEU A 46 -7.24 3.61 4.38
CA LEU A 46 -6.99 2.24 3.92
C LEU A 46 -5.73 2.19 3.08
N ASN A 47 -4.74 1.45 3.53
CA ASN A 47 -3.54 1.11 2.80
C ASN A 47 -3.64 -0.32 2.25
N VAL A 48 -3.39 -0.50 0.97
CA VAL A 48 -3.47 -1.80 0.31
C VAL A 48 -2.08 -2.26 -0.11
N LYS A 49 -1.69 -3.42 0.39
CA LYS A 49 -0.47 -4.11 -0.04
C LYS A 49 -0.79 -4.91 -1.29
N ILE A 50 -0.10 -4.59 -2.37
CA ILE A 50 -0.26 -5.23 -3.68
C ILE A 50 0.54 -6.53 -3.77
N GLY A 51 0.31 -7.36 -4.79
CA GLY A 51 0.92 -8.68 -4.93
C GLY A 51 2.39 -8.66 -5.32
N GLY A 52 2.91 -7.56 -5.81
CA GLY A 52 4.32 -7.40 -6.21
C GLY A 52 4.59 -6.02 -6.78
N CYS A 53 5.87 -5.69 -6.95
CA CYS A 53 6.30 -4.38 -7.47
C CYS A 53 5.76 -4.09 -8.88
N GLU A 54 5.52 -5.13 -9.67
CA GLU A 54 5.00 -5.04 -11.04
C GLU A 54 3.53 -5.43 -11.16
N ALA A 55 2.79 -5.57 -10.06
CA ALA A 55 1.37 -5.93 -10.07
C ALA A 55 0.51 -4.76 -10.57
N LYS A 56 0.56 -4.48 -11.87
CA LYS A 56 -0.11 -3.34 -12.50
C LYS A 56 -1.61 -3.34 -12.29
N ASN A 57 -2.24 -4.51 -12.41
CA ASN A 57 -3.69 -4.63 -12.21
C ASN A 57 -4.09 -4.25 -10.79
N ASP A 58 -3.30 -4.65 -9.79
CA ASP A 58 -3.51 -4.27 -8.40
C ASP A 58 -3.39 -2.76 -8.21
N ILE A 59 -2.35 -2.16 -8.82
CA ILE A 59 -2.11 -0.71 -8.74
C ILE A 59 -3.26 0.05 -9.38
N TYR A 60 -3.68 -0.33 -10.60
CA TYR A 60 -4.79 0.32 -11.30
C TYR A 60 -6.10 0.21 -10.53
N PHE A 61 -6.36 -0.96 -9.96
CA PHE A 61 -7.52 -1.17 -9.10
C PHE A 61 -7.48 -0.26 -7.86
N CYS A 62 -6.34 -0.19 -7.17
CA CYS A 62 -6.17 0.69 -6.01
C CYS A 62 -6.39 2.17 -6.37
N GLN A 63 -5.92 2.59 -7.53
CA GLN A 63 -6.13 3.95 -8.05
C GLN A 63 -7.60 4.21 -8.38
N GLU A 64 -8.28 3.26 -9.01
CA GLU A 64 -9.70 3.35 -9.37
C GLU A 64 -10.58 3.57 -8.14
N ILE A 65 -10.40 2.76 -7.10
CA ILE A 65 -11.20 2.87 -5.88
C ILE A 65 -10.69 3.91 -4.89
N ARG A 66 -9.60 4.59 -5.24
CA ARG A 66 -9.00 5.68 -4.45
C ARG A 66 -8.63 5.24 -3.03
N VAL A 67 -7.81 4.20 -2.92
CA VAL A 67 -7.21 3.84 -1.62
C VAL A 67 -6.31 4.97 -1.12
N ASP A 68 -6.10 5.03 0.19
CA ASP A 68 -5.32 6.10 0.81
C ASP A 68 -3.82 5.85 0.77
N GLY A 69 -3.42 4.59 0.58
CA GLY A 69 -2.03 4.22 0.37
C GLY A 69 -1.88 2.91 -0.39
N ILE A 70 -0.78 2.79 -1.13
CA ILE A 70 -0.37 1.57 -1.83
C ILE A 70 0.98 1.15 -1.29
N VAL A 71 1.09 -0.12 -0.91
CA VAL A 71 2.32 -0.71 -0.35
C VAL A 71 2.86 -1.75 -1.31
N ALA A 72 4.07 -1.55 -1.82
CA ALA A 72 4.76 -2.58 -2.61
C ALA A 72 5.55 -3.51 -1.69
N PRO A 73 5.30 -4.85 -1.77
CA PRO A 73 6.04 -5.81 -0.98
C PRO A 73 7.44 -6.06 -1.57
N MET A 74 8.34 -6.60 -0.76
CA MET A 74 9.62 -7.19 -1.18
C MET A 74 10.39 -6.34 -2.21
N VAL A 75 10.56 -5.06 -1.95
CA VAL A 75 11.40 -4.20 -2.78
C VAL A 75 12.86 -4.50 -2.46
N GLU A 76 13.54 -5.21 -3.35
CA GLU A 76 14.88 -5.75 -3.14
C GLU A 76 15.97 -5.09 -3.97
N SER A 77 15.58 -4.27 -4.93
CA SER A 77 16.51 -3.69 -5.91
C SER A 77 16.03 -2.32 -6.40
N GLU A 78 16.96 -1.58 -7.00
CA GLU A 78 16.63 -0.35 -7.73
C GLU A 78 15.61 -0.60 -8.84
N TYR A 79 15.76 -1.72 -9.54
CA TYR A 79 14.83 -2.11 -10.61
C TYR A 79 13.41 -2.29 -10.07
N ALA A 80 13.24 -3.01 -8.96
CA ALA A 80 11.92 -3.23 -8.36
C ALA A 80 11.26 -1.91 -7.97
N LEU A 81 12.00 -1.00 -7.33
CA LEU A 81 11.47 0.32 -6.97
C LEU A 81 11.10 1.15 -8.21
N LYS A 82 11.95 1.16 -9.24
CA LYS A 82 11.65 1.87 -10.49
C LYS A 82 10.37 1.36 -11.13
N LYS A 83 10.20 0.05 -11.20
CA LYS A 83 9.00 -0.58 -11.78
C LYS A 83 7.73 -0.20 -11.02
N PHE A 84 7.77 -0.26 -9.70
CA PHE A 84 6.66 0.16 -8.86
C PHE A 84 6.31 1.63 -9.11
N LEU A 85 7.28 2.52 -9.01
CA LEU A 85 7.06 3.95 -9.14
C LEU A 85 6.62 4.36 -10.55
N GLN A 86 7.09 3.68 -11.59
CA GLN A 86 6.65 3.95 -12.96
C GLN A 86 5.12 3.86 -13.14
N VAL A 87 4.49 2.96 -12.43
CA VAL A 87 3.03 2.74 -12.52
C VAL A 87 2.31 3.49 -11.40
N ALA A 88 2.76 3.30 -10.16
CA ALA A 88 2.06 3.82 -8.98
C ALA A 88 2.06 5.35 -8.89
N SER A 89 3.09 6.04 -9.41
CA SER A 89 3.13 7.50 -9.40
C SER A 89 2.30 8.15 -10.51
N LYS A 90 1.94 7.39 -11.56
CA LYS A 90 1.07 7.88 -12.62
C LYS A 90 -0.39 7.81 -12.18
N ASN A 91 -1.15 8.85 -12.51
CA ASN A 91 -2.60 8.91 -12.24
C ASN A 91 -2.99 8.66 -10.77
N LYS A 92 -2.02 8.72 -9.85
CA LYS A 92 -2.36 8.59 -8.44
C LYS A 92 -3.09 9.82 -7.95
N ASN A 93 -4.04 9.62 -7.06
CA ASN A 93 -4.67 10.72 -6.35
C ASN A 93 -3.64 11.45 -5.49
N LYS A 94 -3.77 12.75 -5.33
CA LYS A 94 -2.85 13.59 -4.53
C LYS A 94 -2.71 13.07 -3.10
N ASP A 95 -3.80 12.54 -2.55
CA ASP A 95 -3.85 12.04 -1.17
C ASP A 95 -3.42 10.57 -1.03
N CYS A 96 -3.09 9.90 -2.13
CA CYS A 96 -2.60 8.52 -2.09
C CYS A 96 -1.11 8.49 -1.77
N SER A 97 -0.76 7.86 -0.66
CA SER A 97 0.62 7.67 -0.23
C SER A 97 1.21 6.38 -0.81
N LEU A 98 2.48 6.42 -1.18
CA LEU A 98 3.21 5.24 -1.65
C LEU A 98 4.20 4.76 -0.59
N PHE A 99 4.17 3.47 -0.32
CA PHE A 99 5.04 2.79 0.64
C PHE A 99 5.72 1.59 0.00
N VAL A 100 6.84 1.20 0.54
CA VAL A 100 7.54 -0.03 0.17
C VAL A 100 7.95 -0.80 1.41
N ASN A 101 8.02 -2.13 1.30
CA ASN A 101 8.56 -2.98 2.34
C ASN A 101 10.02 -3.35 2.02
N PHE A 102 10.93 -3.12 2.97
CA PHE A 102 12.27 -3.67 3.00
C PHE A 102 12.27 -4.83 3.99
N GLU A 103 11.92 -6.01 3.50
CA GLU A 103 11.63 -7.16 4.35
C GLU A 103 12.47 -8.40 4.02
N THR A 104 13.48 -8.26 3.16
CA THR A 104 14.35 -9.34 2.74
C THR A 104 15.83 -9.00 2.97
N ILE A 105 16.67 -10.02 3.05
CA ILE A 105 18.12 -9.81 3.15
C ILE A 105 18.68 -9.08 1.92
N ASN A 106 18.09 -9.31 0.74
CA ASN A 106 18.51 -8.64 -0.48
C ASN A 106 18.16 -7.14 -0.46
N ALA A 107 16.99 -6.78 0.06
CA ALA A 107 16.62 -5.38 0.28
C ALA A 107 17.65 -4.69 1.19
N PHE A 108 18.00 -5.35 2.28
CA PHE A 108 18.99 -4.83 3.23
C PHE A 108 20.38 -4.63 2.60
N ARG A 109 20.84 -5.61 1.79
CA ARG A 109 22.12 -5.49 1.06
C ARG A 109 22.13 -4.36 0.04
N ASN A 110 20.98 -4.05 -0.53
CA ASN A 110 20.82 -3.04 -1.60
C ASN A 110 20.29 -1.70 -1.10
N VAL A 111 20.04 -1.52 0.20
CA VAL A 111 19.38 -0.33 0.76
C VAL A 111 20.04 0.98 0.31
N ASN A 112 21.37 1.04 0.32
CA ASN A 112 22.09 2.25 -0.09
C ASN A 112 21.90 2.60 -1.58
N LYS A 113 21.72 1.59 -2.44
CA LYS A 113 21.45 1.80 -3.87
C LYS A 113 20.01 2.24 -4.09
N ILE A 114 19.07 1.58 -3.42
CA ILE A 114 17.63 1.86 -3.54
C ILE A 114 17.33 3.28 -3.05
N THR A 115 17.86 3.68 -1.90
CA THR A 115 17.59 4.99 -1.29
C THR A 115 18.22 6.17 -2.04
N LYS A 116 19.22 5.91 -2.86
CA LYS A 116 19.86 6.94 -3.72
C LYS A 116 19.12 7.20 -5.03
N LEU A 117 18.11 6.42 -5.36
CA LEU A 117 17.33 6.65 -6.56
C LEU A 117 16.62 8.01 -6.50
N LYS A 118 16.67 8.74 -7.63
CA LYS A 118 16.09 10.09 -7.75
C LYS A 118 14.62 10.15 -7.29
N ASN A 119 13.85 9.11 -7.58
CA ASN A 119 12.42 9.08 -7.27
C ASN A 119 12.09 8.44 -5.92
N PHE A 120 13.09 8.12 -5.11
CA PHE A 120 12.89 7.58 -3.76
C PHE A 120 12.06 8.52 -2.89
N ASN A 121 12.19 9.83 -3.10
CA ASN A 121 11.43 10.86 -2.39
C ASN A 121 9.93 10.89 -2.71
N LEU A 122 9.46 10.14 -3.71
CA LEU A 122 8.03 9.95 -3.97
C LEU A 122 7.37 9.02 -2.94
N LEU A 123 8.16 8.25 -2.21
CA LEU A 123 7.66 7.40 -1.14
C LEU A 123 7.33 8.21 0.10
N LYS A 124 6.20 7.88 0.71
CA LYS A 124 5.81 8.43 2.01
C LYS A 124 6.58 7.76 3.15
N GLY A 125 6.94 6.50 2.96
CA GLY A 125 7.66 5.74 3.97
C GLY A 125 8.10 4.36 3.50
N VAL A 126 8.92 3.75 4.32
CA VAL A 126 9.42 2.38 4.21
C VAL A 126 8.94 1.61 5.44
N VAL A 127 8.52 0.38 5.22
CA VAL A 127 8.06 -0.54 6.27
C VAL A 127 9.02 -1.71 6.38
#